data_99d4318c555a470a09d4fa83d19861e0
#
_entry.id   99d4318c555a470a09d4fa83d19861e0
#
_cell.length_a   1.000
_cell.length_b   1.000
_cell.length_c   1.000
_cell.angle_alpha   90.00
_cell.angle_beta   90.00
_cell.angle_gamma   90.00
#
_symmetry.space_group_name_H-M   'P 1'
#
loop_
_entity.id
_entity.type
_entity.pdbx_description
1 polymer ?
#
loop_
_entity_poly.entity_id
_entity_poly.type
_entity_poly.pdbx_seq_one_letter_code
_entity_poly.pdbx_strand_id
1 'polypeptide(L)'
;YDLLGTEEGVQRAFAKLDTIKDHVVWWEAGAQPPQLLADGEVSMTITWNGRIFNAIAQEKQPFGLVWDGQIYDLDLFVIPKGSKNKEAALDFIRFSTDTKRLADQASWIPYGPLRNSSIPLIGTFHSDPSIKMIDHMPTTEVALKNALQNDFEFWADNGEELNERFNAWLAN
;
A
#
# COMPACT_ATOMS: atom_id res chain seq x y z
N TYR A 1 -4.48 -15.81 5.24
CA TYR A 1 -4.39 -16.50 3.94
C TYR A 1 -4.79 -17.97 4.02
N ASP A 2 -4.59 -18.65 5.15
CA ASP A 2 -5.00 -20.05 5.33
C ASP A 2 -6.46 -20.31 4.92
N LEU A 3 -7.34 -19.39 5.24
CA LEU A 3 -8.75 -19.49 4.88
C LEU A 3 -8.98 -19.33 3.36
N LEU A 4 -8.33 -18.34 2.72
CA LEU A 4 -8.43 -18.12 1.28
C LEU A 4 -7.75 -19.22 0.44
N GLY A 5 -6.88 -20.01 1.03
CA GLY A 5 -6.29 -21.19 0.40
C GLY A 5 -7.25 -22.38 0.31
N THR A 6 -8.51 -22.24 0.73
CA THR A 6 -9.54 -23.28 0.65
C THR A 6 -10.72 -22.82 -0.20
N GLU A 7 -11.36 -23.73 -0.91
CA GLU A 7 -12.55 -23.42 -1.71
C GLU A 7 -13.69 -22.82 -0.85
N GLU A 8 -13.89 -23.34 0.36
CA GLU A 8 -14.86 -22.79 1.31
C GLU A 8 -14.55 -21.33 1.67
N GLY A 9 -13.27 -21.00 1.92
CA GLY A 9 -12.82 -19.65 2.22
C GLY A 9 -13.01 -18.70 1.06
N VAL A 10 -12.72 -19.14 -0.16
CA VAL A 10 -12.96 -18.34 -1.37
C VAL A 10 -14.45 -18.08 -1.56
N GLN A 11 -15.31 -19.10 -1.43
CA GLN A 11 -16.77 -18.93 -1.51
C GLN A 11 -17.28 -17.96 -0.45
N ARG A 12 -16.77 -18.04 0.78
CA ARG A 12 -17.11 -17.09 1.84
C ARG A 12 -16.67 -15.66 1.50
N ALA A 13 -15.52 -15.47 0.88
CA ALA A 13 -15.06 -14.14 0.44
C ALA A 13 -15.98 -13.55 -0.62
N PHE A 14 -16.34 -14.32 -1.67
CA PHE A 14 -17.27 -13.86 -2.68
C PHE A 14 -18.68 -13.60 -2.13
N ALA A 15 -19.20 -14.47 -1.26
CA ALA A 15 -20.47 -14.23 -0.59
C ALA A 15 -20.46 -12.92 0.23
N LYS A 16 -19.30 -12.55 0.81
CA LYS A 16 -19.16 -11.25 1.48
C LYS A 16 -19.13 -10.11 0.48
N LEU A 17 -18.43 -10.25 -0.65
CA LEU A 17 -18.40 -9.25 -1.72
C LEU A 17 -19.79 -9.02 -2.34
N ASP A 18 -20.61 -10.07 -2.49
CA ASP A 18 -22.01 -9.96 -2.95
C ASP A 18 -22.83 -8.98 -2.09
N THR A 19 -22.56 -8.93 -0.79
CA THR A 19 -23.32 -8.04 0.12
C THR A 19 -23.04 -6.55 -0.09
N ILE A 20 -22.00 -6.21 -0.82
CA ILE A 20 -21.55 -4.81 -1.05
C ILE A 20 -21.43 -4.45 -2.52
N LYS A 21 -21.58 -5.40 -3.44
CA LYS A 21 -21.29 -5.24 -4.87
C LYS A 21 -21.98 -4.02 -5.48
N ASP A 22 -23.27 -3.85 -5.22
CA ASP A 22 -24.07 -2.76 -5.77
C ASP A 22 -23.79 -1.38 -5.14
N HIS A 23 -22.96 -1.34 -4.10
CA HIS A 23 -22.61 -0.14 -3.34
C HIS A 23 -21.14 0.27 -3.52
N VAL A 24 -20.39 -0.41 -4.39
CA VAL A 24 -18.96 -0.19 -4.60
C VAL A 24 -18.71 0.28 -6.02
N VAL A 25 -17.93 1.34 -6.15
CA VAL A 25 -17.32 1.75 -7.41
C VAL A 25 -15.97 1.02 -7.53
N TRP A 26 -15.88 0.10 -8.45
CA TRP A 26 -14.68 -0.70 -8.70
C TRP A 26 -13.72 0.09 -9.57
N TRP A 27 -12.54 0.36 -9.07
CA TRP A 27 -11.52 1.12 -9.77
C TRP A 27 -10.37 0.20 -10.25
N GLU A 28 -9.72 0.60 -11.36
CA GLU A 28 -8.62 -0.16 -11.95
C GLU A 28 -7.28 0.58 -11.88
N ALA A 29 -7.31 1.90 -11.92
CA ALA A 29 -6.11 2.74 -11.91
C ALA A 29 -5.97 3.52 -10.61
N GLY A 30 -4.77 3.50 -10.02
CA GLY A 30 -4.49 4.13 -8.71
C GLY A 30 -4.69 5.64 -8.62
N ALA A 31 -4.95 6.34 -9.74
CA ALA A 31 -5.33 7.74 -9.73
C ALA A 31 -6.83 7.95 -9.51
N GLN A 32 -7.66 6.93 -9.73
CA GLN A 32 -9.13 7.03 -9.62
C GLN A 32 -9.62 7.24 -8.18
N PRO A 33 -9.16 6.49 -7.15
CA PRO A 33 -9.71 6.60 -5.80
C PRO A 33 -9.66 8.01 -5.20
N PRO A 34 -8.55 8.76 -5.24
CA PRO A 34 -8.53 10.14 -4.75
C PRO A 34 -9.48 11.06 -5.53
N GLN A 35 -9.65 10.85 -6.84
CA GLN A 35 -10.55 11.63 -7.67
C GLN A 35 -12.01 11.34 -7.30
N LEU A 36 -12.42 10.08 -7.17
CA LEU A 36 -13.76 9.69 -6.74
C LEU A 36 -14.16 10.30 -5.39
N LEU A 37 -13.20 10.39 -4.46
CA LEU A 37 -13.41 11.09 -3.18
C LEU A 37 -13.55 12.60 -3.38
N ALA A 38 -12.69 13.22 -4.20
CA ALA A 38 -12.71 14.68 -4.43
C ALA A 38 -14.00 15.13 -5.11
N ASP A 39 -14.51 14.33 -6.04
CA ASP A 39 -15.75 14.59 -6.76
C ASP A 39 -17.01 14.26 -5.94
N GLY A 40 -16.84 13.62 -4.76
CA GLY A 40 -17.94 13.22 -3.89
C GLY A 40 -18.75 12.03 -4.43
N GLU A 41 -18.21 11.28 -5.39
CA GLU A 41 -18.86 10.07 -5.92
C GLU A 41 -18.84 8.94 -4.91
N VAL A 42 -17.83 8.89 -4.05
CA VAL A 42 -17.72 7.96 -2.93
C VAL A 42 -17.39 8.68 -1.63
N SER A 43 -17.87 8.14 -0.50
CA SER A 43 -17.57 8.68 0.84
C SER A 43 -16.32 8.07 1.48
N MET A 44 -15.89 6.89 1.01
CA MET A 44 -14.65 6.22 1.43
C MET A 44 -14.14 5.32 0.30
N THR A 45 -12.84 5.04 0.33
CA THR A 45 -12.21 4.16 -0.64
C THR A 45 -11.01 3.43 -0.03
N ILE A 46 -10.63 2.32 -0.65
CA ILE A 46 -9.33 1.68 -0.43
C ILE A 46 -8.38 2.21 -1.49
N THR A 47 -7.19 2.64 -1.07
CA THR A 47 -6.20 3.22 -1.99
C THR A 47 -4.79 3.07 -1.41
N TRP A 48 -3.77 3.25 -2.24
CA TRP A 48 -2.39 3.36 -1.78
C TRP A 48 -2.17 4.63 -0.97
N ASN A 49 -1.56 4.50 0.19
CA ASN A 49 -1.37 5.60 1.13
C ASN A 49 -0.60 6.80 0.54
N GLY A 50 0.37 6.56 -0.35
CA GLY A 50 1.09 7.64 -1.04
C GLY A 50 0.19 8.51 -1.92
N ARG A 51 -0.82 7.93 -2.55
CA ARG A 51 -1.79 8.68 -3.39
C ARG A 51 -2.66 9.60 -2.55
N ILE A 52 -3.21 9.07 -1.46
CA ILE A 52 -4.09 9.86 -0.61
C ILE A 52 -3.32 10.91 0.19
N PHE A 53 -2.08 10.60 0.60
CA PHE A 53 -1.21 11.58 1.23
C PHE A 53 -0.95 12.78 0.31
N ASN A 54 -0.68 12.53 -0.98
CA ASN A 54 -0.49 13.60 -1.96
C ASN A 54 -1.74 14.50 -2.06
N ALA A 55 -2.92 13.90 -2.17
CA ALA A 55 -4.18 14.65 -2.21
C ALA A 55 -4.38 15.52 -0.94
N ILE A 56 -4.06 14.99 0.25
CA ILE A 56 -4.15 15.74 1.51
C ILE A 56 -3.08 16.83 1.59
N ALA A 57 -1.80 16.46 1.38
CA ALA A 57 -0.66 17.33 1.69
C ALA A 57 -0.43 18.41 0.62
N GLN A 58 -0.58 18.07 -0.66
CA GLN A 58 -0.30 18.97 -1.78
C GLN A 58 -1.57 19.60 -2.35
N GLU A 59 -2.62 18.82 -2.55
CA GLU A 59 -3.87 19.28 -3.15
C GLU A 59 -4.85 19.84 -2.12
N LYS A 60 -4.49 19.76 -0.82
CA LYS A 60 -5.27 20.27 0.31
C LYS A 60 -6.68 19.69 0.40
N GLN A 61 -6.86 18.46 -0.08
CA GLN A 61 -8.14 17.78 0.05
C GLN A 61 -8.45 17.43 1.51
N PRO A 62 -9.71 17.58 1.96
CA PRO A 62 -10.11 17.35 3.34
C PRO A 62 -10.32 15.86 3.66
N PHE A 63 -9.36 15.02 3.31
CA PHE A 63 -9.44 13.58 3.51
C PHE A 63 -8.79 13.15 4.82
N GLY A 64 -9.27 12.05 5.38
CA GLY A 64 -8.68 11.37 6.52
C GLY A 64 -8.22 9.95 6.16
N LEU A 65 -7.21 9.46 6.88
CA LEU A 65 -6.71 8.09 6.77
C LEU A 65 -7.23 7.24 7.93
N VAL A 66 -7.73 6.05 7.61
CA VAL A 66 -8.08 5.02 8.59
C VAL A 66 -7.12 3.86 8.38
N TRP A 67 -6.27 3.61 9.37
CA TRP A 67 -5.26 2.54 9.32
C TRP A 67 -5.80 1.18 9.78
N ASP A 68 -6.91 1.17 10.50
CA ASP A 68 -7.49 -0.07 11.01
C ASP A 68 -7.92 -0.99 9.85
N GLY A 69 -7.41 -2.22 9.87
CA GLY A 69 -7.66 -3.18 8.80
C GLY A 69 -6.86 -2.94 7.51
N GLN A 70 -5.80 -2.11 7.53
CA GLN A 70 -4.94 -1.92 6.37
C GLN A 70 -4.28 -3.22 5.92
N ILE A 71 -4.02 -3.32 4.62
CA ILE A 71 -3.12 -4.33 4.05
C ILE A 71 -1.82 -3.63 3.72
N TYR A 72 -0.68 -4.13 4.24
CA TYR A 72 0.62 -3.59 3.89
C TYR A 72 1.44 -4.58 3.08
N ASP A 73 2.26 -4.04 2.19
CA ASP A 73 3.17 -4.78 1.34
C ASP A 73 4.60 -4.31 1.56
N LEU A 74 5.57 -5.15 1.19
CA LEU A 74 7.00 -4.87 1.29
C LEU A 74 7.58 -4.72 -0.11
N ASP A 75 8.04 -3.51 -0.44
CA ASP A 75 8.78 -3.27 -1.67
C ASP A 75 10.21 -3.80 -1.56
N LEU A 76 10.67 -4.47 -2.60
CA LEU A 76 11.96 -5.14 -2.64
C LEU A 76 12.83 -4.61 -3.79
N PHE A 77 14.12 -4.39 -3.50
CA PHE A 77 15.12 -4.26 -4.56
C PHE A 77 15.48 -5.65 -5.08
N VAL A 78 15.43 -5.83 -6.40
CA VAL A 78 15.83 -7.07 -7.05
C VAL A 78 16.92 -6.83 -8.11
N ILE A 79 17.83 -7.78 -8.26
CA ILE A 79 18.84 -7.79 -9.32
C ILE A 79 18.53 -8.97 -10.24
N PRO A 80 18.09 -8.74 -11.48
CA PRO A 80 17.79 -9.83 -12.40
C PRO A 80 19.00 -10.74 -12.62
N LYS A 81 18.74 -12.05 -12.74
CA LYS A 81 19.78 -13.04 -13.06
C LYS A 81 20.43 -12.67 -14.39
N GLY A 82 21.77 -12.67 -14.42
CA GLY A 82 22.55 -12.32 -15.61
C GLY A 82 22.81 -10.81 -15.79
N SER A 83 22.41 -9.97 -14.82
CA SER A 83 22.79 -8.54 -14.86
C SER A 83 24.29 -8.37 -14.96
N LYS A 84 24.74 -7.55 -15.94
CA LYS A 84 26.16 -7.21 -16.15
C LYS A 84 26.69 -6.21 -15.11
N ASN A 85 25.77 -5.51 -14.40
CA ASN A 85 26.08 -4.43 -13.46
C ASN A 85 25.78 -4.84 -12.00
N LYS A 86 25.92 -6.12 -11.66
CA LYS A 86 25.55 -6.65 -10.35
C LYS A 86 26.23 -5.90 -9.19
N GLU A 87 27.54 -5.64 -9.28
CA GLU A 87 28.30 -4.97 -8.22
C GLU A 87 27.79 -3.53 -8.02
N ALA A 88 27.61 -2.77 -9.11
CA ALA A 88 27.05 -1.43 -9.03
C ALA A 88 25.63 -1.42 -8.46
N ALA A 89 24.83 -2.41 -8.81
CA ALA A 89 23.47 -2.56 -8.24
C ALA A 89 23.52 -2.86 -6.74
N LEU A 90 24.43 -3.71 -6.28
CA LEU A 90 24.64 -3.97 -4.86
C LEU A 90 25.11 -2.72 -4.11
N ASP A 91 26.00 -1.92 -4.68
CA ASP A 91 26.43 -0.66 -4.08
C ASP A 91 25.28 0.35 -4.00
N PHE A 92 24.44 0.43 -5.03
CA PHE A 92 23.23 1.24 -5.01
C PHE A 92 22.27 0.78 -3.91
N ILE A 93 22.04 -0.52 -3.77
CA ILE A 93 21.15 -1.06 -2.71
C ILE A 93 21.72 -0.72 -1.33
N ARG A 94 23.03 -0.92 -1.09
CA ARG A 94 23.66 -0.54 0.19
C ARG A 94 23.50 0.94 0.49
N PHE A 95 23.71 1.79 -0.51
CA PHE A 95 23.52 3.24 -0.38
C PHE A 95 22.08 3.59 -0.07
N SER A 96 21.11 3.05 -0.84
CA SER A 96 19.69 3.39 -0.71
C SER A 96 19.06 2.86 0.59
N THR A 97 19.58 1.74 1.10
CA THR A 97 19.08 1.12 2.36
C THR A 97 19.86 1.55 3.61
N ASP A 98 20.73 2.55 3.51
CA ASP A 98 21.37 3.17 4.69
C ASP A 98 20.32 3.80 5.59
N THR A 99 20.57 3.75 6.90
CA THR A 99 19.63 4.24 7.94
C THR A 99 19.15 5.66 7.68
N LYS A 100 20.10 6.57 7.37
CA LYS A 100 19.74 7.97 7.13
C LYS A 100 19.00 8.17 5.81
N ARG A 101 19.40 7.44 4.76
CA ARG A 101 18.78 7.53 3.43
C ARG A 101 17.32 7.10 3.44
N LEU A 102 17.01 6.03 4.17
CA LEU A 102 15.63 5.59 4.34
C LEU A 102 14.79 6.61 5.12
N ALA A 103 15.37 7.27 6.13
CA ALA A 103 14.70 8.35 6.84
C ALA A 103 14.53 9.60 5.95
N ASP A 104 15.52 9.93 5.13
CA ASP A 104 15.43 11.05 4.17
C ASP A 104 14.35 10.78 3.12
N GLN A 105 14.22 9.53 2.61
CA GLN A 105 13.14 9.14 1.68
C GLN A 105 11.76 9.36 2.31
N ALA A 106 11.60 9.05 3.59
CA ALA A 106 10.36 9.25 4.31
C ALA A 106 9.91 10.72 4.36
N SER A 107 10.80 11.70 4.11
CA SER A 107 10.45 13.11 3.97
C SER A 107 9.76 13.45 2.64
N TRP A 108 9.79 12.55 1.67
CA TRP A 108 9.24 12.75 0.31
C TRP A 108 7.96 11.97 0.08
N ILE A 109 7.87 10.78 0.66
CA ILE A 109 6.75 9.86 0.48
C ILE A 109 6.48 9.12 1.79
N PRO A 110 5.20 8.91 2.17
CA PRO A 110 4.84 8.28 3.44
C PRO A 110 4.98 6.75 3.37
N TYR A 111 6.15 6.27 2.95
CA TYR A 111 6.47 4.84 2.96
C TYR A 111 7.38 4.54 4.15
N GLY A 112 6.98 3.55 4.94
CA GLY A 112 7.71 3.19 6.16
C GLY A 112 9.10 2.65 5.85
N PRO A 113 10.17 3.20 6.47
CA PRO A 113 11.51 2.68 6.27
C PRO A 113 11.63 1.26 6.80
N LEU A 114 12.38 0.41 6.06
CA LEU A 114 12.61 -1.00 6.38
C LEU A 114 13.60 -1.21 7.54
N ARG A 115 14.19 -0.15 8.09
CA ARG A 115 15.09 -0.21 9.23
C ARG A 115 14.49 0.48 10.45
N ASN A 116 14.40 -0.23 11.55
CA ASN A 116 13.96 0.35 12.83
C ASN A 116 14.84 1.53 13.25
N SER A 117 16.14 1.51 12.92
CA SER A 117 17.07 2.61 13.18
C SER A 117 16.76 3.89 12.40
N SER A 118 15.98 3.82 11.34
CA SER A 118 15.56 4.99 10.55
C SER A 118 14.33 5.71 11.15
N ILE A 119 13.49 4.98 11.89
CA ILE A 119 12.22 5.50 12.42
C ILE A 119 12.42 6.77 13.26
N PRO A 120 13.35 6.84 14.23
CA PRO A 120 13.56 8.04 15.05
C PRO A 120 14.17 9.21 14.26
N LEU A 121 14.63 8.99 13.05
CA LEU A 121 15.22 10.01 12.18
C LEU A 121 14.23 10.57 11.14
N ILE A 122 12.99 10.06 11.10
CA ILE A 122 11.94 10.57 10.22
C ILE A 122 11.60 12.00 10.61
N GLY A 123 11.73 12.92 9.68
CA GLY A 123 11.47 14.35 9.87
C GLY A 123 10.08 14.78 9.40
N THR A 124 10.04 15.97 8.87
CA THR A 124 8.84 16.59 8.29
C THR A 124 8.78 16.41 6.77
N PHE A 125 7.63 16.66 6.18
CA PHE A 125 7.48 16.65 4.73
C PHE A 125 8.35 17.73 4.08
N HIS A 126 9.08 17.38 3.02
CA HIS A 126 10.06 18.28 2.39
C HIS A 126 9.44 19.59 1.87
N SER A 127 8.19 19.57 1.43
CA SER A 127 7.49 20.72 0.87
C SER A 127 6.67 21.49 1.90
N ASP A 128 6.42 20.91 3.09
CA ASP A 128 5.65 21.53 4.14
C ASP A 128 6.16 21.08 5.53
N PRO A 129 7.05 21.85 6.16
CA PRO A 129 7.63 21.48 7.45
C PRO A 129 6.63 21.38 8.62
N SER A 130 5.39 21.81 8.44
CA SER A 130 4.34 21.65 9.45
C SER A 130 3.81 20.21 9.53
N ILE A 131 4.03 19.40 8.48
CA ILE A 131 3.58 18.01 8.39
C ILE A 131 4.66 17.08 8.94
N LYS A 132 4.37 16.41 10.03
CA LYS A 132 5.25 15.38 10.61
C LYS A 132 5.04 14.07 9.88
N MET A 133 6.06 13.59 9.14
CA MET A 133 5.92 12.40 8.31
C MET A 133 5.65 11.12 9.11
N ILE A 134 6.10 11.04 10.35
CA ILE A 134 5.83 9.87 11.20
C ILE A 134 4.33 9.61 11.40
N ASP A 135 3.49 10.64 11.41
CA ASP A 135 2.05 10.53 11.59
C ASP A 135 1.35 9.93 10.35
N HIS A 136 2.06 9.86 9.22
CA HIS A 136 1.56 9.35 7.95
C HIS A 136 2.19 8.01 7.53
N MET A 137 3.00 7.41 8.41
CA MET A 137 3.67 6.13 8.09
C MET A 137 2.76 4.93 8.34
N PRO A 138 2.64 4.01 7.38
CA PRO A 138 1.83 2.79 7.51
C PRO A 138 2.42 1.77 8.50
N THR A 139 3.68 1.95 8.89
CA THR A 139 4.44 1.01 9.71
C THR A 139 4.63 1.47 11.15
N THR A 140 3.84 2.44 11.61
CA THR A 140 3.79 2.79 13.05
C THR A 140 3.10 1.70 13.84
N GLU A 141 3.38 1.60 15.13
CA GLU A 141 2.76 0.62 16.02
C GLU A 141 1.22 0.71 15.99
N VAL A 142 0.68 1.92 15.93
CA VAL A 142 -0.77 2.15 15.84
C VAL A 142 -1.33 1.65 14.50
N ALA A 143 -0.66 1.96 13.39
CA ALA A 143 -1.10 1.56 12.06
C ALA A 143 -1.02 0.04 11.85
N LEU A 144 -0.04 -0.62 12.46
CA LEU A 144 0.14 -2.07 12.34
C LEU A 144 -0.75 -2.91 13.27
N LYS A 145 -1.48 -2.31 14.19
CA LYS A 145 -2.20 -3.03 15.25
C LYS A 145 -3.17 -4.10 14.72
N ASN A 146 -3.92 -3.80 13.67
CA ASN A 146 -4.87 -4.70 13.00
C ASN A 146 -4.56 -4.83 11.51
N ALA A 147 -3.29 -4.68 11.13
CA ALA A 147 -2.86 -4.75 9.75
C ALA A 147 -2.70 -6.21 9.29
N LEU A 148 -2.99 -6.46 8.02
CA LEU A 148 -2.69 -7.70 7.34
C LEU A 148 -1.46 -7.51 6.45
N GLN A 149 -0.44 -8.34 6.63
CA GLN A 149 0.67 -8.39 5.68
C GLN A 149 0.23 -9.08 4.40
N ASN A 150 0.52 -8.50 3.25
CA ASN A 150 0.35 -9.16 1.97
C ASN A 150 1.26 -10.38 1.87
N ASP A 151 0.66 -11.54 1.56
CA ASP A 151 1.39 -12.80 1.40
C ASP A 151 1.68 -13.02 -0.10
N PHE A 152 2.89 -12.65 -0.49
CA PHE A 152 3.32 -12.75 -1.89
C PHE A 152 3.42 -14.19 -2.39
N GLU A 153 3.72 -15.16 -1.52
CA GLU A 153 3.78 -16.59 -1.89
C GLU A 153 2.37 -17.11 -2.19
N PHE A 154 1.41 -16.79 -1.32
CA PHE A 154 0.00 -17.11 -1.56
C PHE A 154 -0.49 -16.56 -2.90
N TRP A 155 -0.21 -15.27 -3.18
CA TRP A 155 -0.66 -14.63 -4.41
C TRP A 155 0.11 -15.09 -5.65
N ALA A 156 1.36 -15.52 -5.51
CA ALA A 156 2.10 -16.13 -6.61
C ALA A 156 1.47 -17.47 -7.05
N ASP A 157 0.96 -18.25 -6.10
CA ASP A 157 0.37 -19.56 -6.36
C ASP A 157 -1.11 -19.49 -6.76
N ASN A 158 -1.88 -18.54 -6.22
CA ASN A 158 -3.34 -18.50 -6.35
C ASN A 158 -3.87 -17.27 -7.10
N GLY A 159 -3.02 -16.28 -7.37
CA GLY A 159 -3.46 -14.97 -7.85
C GLY A 159 -4.10 -15.02 -9.24
N GLU A 160 -3.62 -15.84 -10.16
CA GLU A 160 -4.17 -15.97 -11.50
C GLU A 160 -5.61 -16.50 -11.44
N GLU A 161 -5.83 -17.63 -10.78
CA GLU A 161 -7.15 -18.24 -10.63
C GLU A 161 -8.13 -17.32 -9.90
N LEU A 162 -7.71 -16.71 -8.78
CA LEU A 162 -8.58 -15.84 -8.01
C LEU A 162 -8.95 -14.55 -8.77
N ASN A 163 -8.04 -14.01 -9.59
CA ASN A 163 -8.33 -12.87 -10.46
C ASN A 163 -9.32 -13.24 -11.57
N GLU A 164 -9.18 -14.41 -12.18
CA GLU A 164 -10.16 -14.89 -13.19
C GLU A 164 -11.55 -15.03 -12.57
N ARG A 165 -11.65 -15.62 -11.37
CA ARG A 165 -12.91 -15.77 -10.63
C ARG A 165 -13.50 -14.42 -10.26
N PHE A 166 -12.66 -13.47 -9.80
CA PHE A 166 -13.10 -12.12 -9.48
C PHE A 166 -13.65 -11.38 -10.70
N ASN A 167 -12.94 -11.45 -11.83
CA ASN A 167 -13.39 -10.81 -13.07
C ASN A 167 -14.72 -11.40 -13.58
N ALA A 168 -14.85 -12.73 -13.53
CA ALA A 168 -16.11 -13.40 -13.88
C ALA A 168 -17.26 -13.01 -12.94
N TRP A 169 -16.98 -12.89 -11.64
CA TRP A 169 -17.94 -12.43 -10.64
C TRP A 169 -18.34 -10.97 -10.86
N LEU A 170 -17.38 -10.11 -11.19
CA LEU A 170 -17.65 -8.68 -11.43
C LEU A 170 -18.52 -8.45 -12.66
N ALA A 171 -18.38 -9.29 -13.69
CA ALA A 171 -19.13 -9.20 -14.95
C ALA A 171 -20.59 -9.68 -14.85
N ASN A 172 -20.95 -10.46 -13.82
CA ASN A 172 -22.30 -10.99 -13.61
C ASN A 172 -23.10 -10.10 -12.67
#